data_784f19746e3104605428516df63ea8ae
#
_entry.id   784f19746e3104605428516df63ea8ae
#
_cell.length_a   1.000
_cell.length_b   1.000
_cell.length_c   1.000
_cell.angle_alpha   90.00
_cell.angle_beta   90.00
_cell.angle_gamma   90.00
#
_symmetry.space_group_name_H-M   'P 1'
#
loop_
_entity.id
_entity.type
_entity.pdbx_description
1 polymer ?
#
loop_
_entity_poly.entity_id
_entity_poly.type
_entity_poly.pdbx_seq_one_letter_code
_entity_poly.pdbx_strand_id
1 'polypeptide(L)'
;AQESRGLGDVYKRQALNTIYFQVDENNKVAKQSIEQLSDLLRYQLYDIEKEVTMEQEINYLRSYIAFQQLRMSERLMLDLYFDPQLKEQKIHPLLLQPLIENAFKYVRGDYKIKLEIKVDGNQIQSEIKNSISSSPSTANKKEKGIGIENLKRRLDLLYPEKYSLDFKQTDHMFIAKLTINTD
;
A
#
# COMPACT_ATOMS: atom_id res chain seq x y z
N ALA A 1 18.47 14.05 -13.06
CA ALA A 1 17.81 13.33 -11.93
C ALA A 1 16.82 12.25 -12.41
N GLN A 2 16.18 12.42 -13.56
CA GLN A 2 15.24 11.44 -14.12
C GLN A 2 15.96 10.24 -14.76
N GLU A 3 17.07 10.49 -15.46
CA GLU A 3 17.89 9.42 -16.08
C GLU A 3 18.54 8.48 -15.03
N SER A 4 18.97 9.02 -13.87
CA SER A 4 19.56 8.18 -12.82
C SER A 4 18.54 7.29 -12.11
N ARG A 5 17.25 7.71 -12.03
CA ARG A 5 16.16 6.87 -11.51
C ARG A 5 15.86 5.71 -12.46
N GLY A 6 15.72 5.97 -13.77
CA GLY A 6 15.48 4.93 -14.76
C GLY A 6 16.58 3.86 -14.81
N LEU A 7 17.84 4.26 -14.69
CA LEU A 7 18.98 3.35 -14.66
C LEU A 7 18.96 2.45 -13.41
N GLY A 8 18.65 3.04 -12.24
CA GLY A 8 18.53 2.28 -10.98
C GLY A 8 17.41 1.23 -11.02
N ASP A 9 16.32 1.52 -11.71
CA ASP A 9 15.17 0.65 -11.81
C ASP A 9 15.37 -0.50 -12.79
N VAL A 10 16.05 -0.24 -13.91
CA VAL A 10 16.51 -1.30 -14.83
C VAL A 10 17.46 -2.25 -14.11
N TYR A 11 18.39 -1.71 -13.32
CA TYR A 11 19.34 -2.51 -12.54
C TYR A 11 18.65 -3.40 -11.49
N LYS A 12 17.65 -2.87 -10.78
CA LYS A 12 16.85 -3.64 -9.81
C LYS A 12 16.12 -4.81 -10.47
N ARG A 13 15.53 -4.59 -11.66
CA ARG A 13 14.88 -5.66 -12.42
C ARG A 13 15.88 -6.73 -12.86
N GLN A 14 17.04 -6.33 -13.38
CA GLN A 14 18.08 -7.28 -13.78
C GLN A 14 18.57 -8.10 -12.59
N ALA A 15 18.79 -7.47 -11.44
CA ALA A 15 19.19 -8.15 -10.22
C ALA A 15 18.16 -9.19 -9.77
N LEU A 16 16.86 -8.84 -9.78
CA LEU A 16 15.77 -9.77 -9.45
C LEU A 16 15.70 -10.95 -10.43
N ASN A 17 15.81 -10.69 -11.72
CA ASN A 17 15.87 -11.77 -12.72
C ASN A 17 17.06 -12.70 -12.48
N THR A 18 18.23 -12.14 -12.17
CA THR A 18 19.43 -12.93 -11.86
C THR A 18 19.19 -13.82 -10.63
N ILE A 19 18.60 -13.27 -9.56
CA ILE A 19 18.26 -14.04 -8.36
C ILE A 19 17.22 -15.13 -8.68
N TYR A 20 16.21 -14.83 -9.50
CA TYR A 20 15.18 -15.78 -9.92
C TYR A 20 15.79 -17.03 -10.58
N PHE A 21 16.77 -16.85 -11.47
CA PHE A 21 17.45 -17.95 -12.15
C PHE A 21 18.45 -18.70 -11.24
N GLN A 22 18.94 -18.07 -10.16
CA GLN A 22 19.82 -18.70 -9.18
C GLN A 22 19.08 -19.48 -8.10
N VAL A 23 17.78 -19.22 -7.90
CA VAL A 23 16.97 -19.94 -6.93
C VAL A 23 16.72 -21.36 -7.44
N ASP A 24 16.91 -22.34 -6.54
CA ASP A 24 16.63 -23.75 -6.81
C ASP A 24 15.23 -23.93 -7.41
N GLU A 25 15.12 -24.73 -8.48
CA GLU A 25 13.86 -24.98 -9.19
C GLU A 25 12.78 -25.53 -8.28
N ASN A 26 13.14 -26.22 -7.22
CA ASN A 26 12.22 -26.78 -6.24
C ASN A 26 11.71 -25.74 -5.23
N ASN A 27 12.34 -24.56 -5.15
CA ASN A 27 11.91 -23.50 -4.24
C ASN A 27 10.84 -22.58 -4.88
N LYS A 28 9.65 -23.16 -5.10
CA LYS A 28 8.50 -22.47 -5.71
C LYS A 28 8.12 -21.19 -4.96
N VAL A 29 8.24 -21.19 -3.63
CA VAL A 29 7.87 -20.01 -2.80
C VAL A 29 8.80 -18.84 -3.07
N ALA A 30 10.11 -19.08 -3.15
CA ALA A 30 11.07 -18.02 -3.45
C ALA A 30 10.88 -17.46 -4.88
N LYS A 31 10.65 -18.33 -5.87
CA LYS A 31 10.36 -17.90 -7.25
C LYS A 31 9.10 -17.05 -7.32
N GLN A 32 8.02 -17.48 -6.71
CA GLN A 32 6.76 -16.72 -6.65
C GLN A 32 6.94 -15.35 -5.97
N SER A 33 7.73 -15.30 -4.89
CA SER A 33 8.02 -14.03 -4.20
C SER A 33 8.79 -13.05 -5.08
N ILE A 34 9.75 -13.55 -5.90
CA ILE A 34 10.52 -12.71 -6.82
C ILE A 34 9.64 -12.20 -7.97
N GLU A 35 8.77 -13.05 -8.52
CA GLU A 35 7.80 -12.64 -9.55
C GLU A 35 6.88 -11.55 -9.05
N GLN A 36 6.28 -11.74 -7.86
CA GLN A 36 5.43 -10.73 -7.22
C GLN A 36 6.17 -9.42 -6.99
N LEU A 37 7.40 -9.48 -6.49
CA LEU A 37 8.22 -8.27 -6.29
C LEU A 37 8.53 -7.57 -7.62
N SER A 38 8.80 -8.34 -8.69
CA SER A 38 9.04 -7.79 -10.03
C SER A 38 7.80 -7.06 -10.57
N ASP A 39 6.60 -7.60 -10.36
CA ASP A 39 5.35 -6.99 -10.79
C ASP A 39 5.05 -5.70 -10.00
N LEU A 40 5.28 -5.72 -8.68
CA LEU A 40 5.15 -4.53 -7.84
C LEU A 40 6.09 -3.41 -8.27
N LEU A 41 7.36 -3.74 -8.56
CA LEU A 41 8.32 -2.76 -9.04
C LEU A 41 7.94 -2.22 -10.43
N ARG A 42 7.40 -3.06 -11.31
CA ARG A 42 6.93 -2.62 -12.62
C ARG A 42 5.82 -1.59 -12.51
N TYR A 43 4.85 -1.77 -11.62
CA TYR A 43 3.79 -0.81 -11.40
C TYR A 43 4.32 0.52 -10.83
N GLN A 44 5.27 0.46 -9.91
CA GLN A 44 5.90 1.66 -9.32
C GLN A 44 6.74 2.46 -10.33
N LEU A 45 7.13 1.85 -11.45
CA LEU A 45 7.88 2.48 -12.53
C LEU A 45 6.98 3.07 -13.62
N TYR A 46 5.69 2.77 -13.58
CA TYR A 46 4.72 3.41 -14.45
C TYR A 46 4.70 4.91 -14.16
N ASP A 47 4.34 5.67 -15.18
CA ASP A 47 4.28 7.13 -15.15
C ASP A 47 3.36 7.60 -13.99
N ILE A 48 3.97 7.91 -12.84
CA ILE A 48 3.28 8.29 -11.59
C ILE A 48 2.51 9.61 -11.78
N GLU A 49 2.77 10.33 -12.86
CA GLU A 49 2.12 11.60 -13.20
C GLU A 49 0.74 11.36 -13.85
N LYS A 50 0.47 10.16 -14.36
CA LYS A 50 -0.82 9.82 -14.99
C LYS A 50 -1.75 9.10 -14.03
N GLU A 51 -3.01 9.47 -14.11
CA GLU A 51 -4.06 8.75 -13.40
C GLU A 51 -4.25 7.33 -13.96
N VAL A 52 -4.57 6.42 -13.08
CA VAL A 52 -4.92 5.02 -13.36
C VAL A 52 -6.37 4.77 -13.01
N THR A 53 -6.96 3.67 -13.47
CA THR A 53 -8.28 3.24 -13.02
C THR A 53 -8.20 2.66 -11.60
N MET A 54 -9.30 2.77 -10.84
CA MET A 54 -9.39 2.10 -9.54
C MET A 54 -9.19 0.59 -9.64
N GLU A 55 -9.61 -0.03 -10.74
CA GLU A 55 -9.34 -1.45 -10.98
C GLU A 55 -7.83 -1.75 -11.03
N GLN A 56 -7.05 -0.92 -11.71
CA GLN A 56 -5.59 -1.06 -11.78
C GLN A 56 -4.94 -0.86 -10.40
N GLU A 57 -5.35 0.18 -9.67
CA GLU A 57 -4.84 0.43 -8.31
C GLU A 57 -5.20 -0.71 -7.36
N ILE A 58 -6.44 -1.22 -7.38
CA ILE A 58 -6.88 -2.35 -6.55
C ILE A 58 -6.07 -3.63 -6.87
N ASN A 59 -5.83 -3.91 -8.15
CA ASN A 59 -5.03 -5.06 -8.55
C ASN A 59 -3.59 -4.95 -8.01
N TYR A 60 -3.00 -3.76 -8.09
CA TYR A 60 -1.71 -3.49 -7.46
C TYR A 60 -1.75 -3.69 -5.94
N LEU A 61 -2.76 -3.13 -5.25
CA LEU A 61 -2.90 -3.25 -3.80
C LEU A 61 -3.07 -4.71 -3.36
N ARG A 62 -3.82 -5.51 -4.12
CA ARG A 62 -3.96 -6.96 -3.85
C ARG A 62 -2.61 -7.68 -3.93
N SER A 63 -1.84 -7.41 -4.98
CA SER A 63 -0.49 -7.97 -5.15
C SER A 63 0.45 -7.52 -4.03
N TYR A 64 0.40 -6.25 -3.66
CA TYR A 64 1.18 -5.71 -2.55
C TYR A 64 0.84 -6.36 -1.21
N ILE A 65 -0.45 -6.49 -0.90
CA ILE A 65 -0.95 -7.14 0.34
C ILE A 65 -0.51 -8.60 0.38
N ALA A 66 -0.68 -9.34 -0.72
CA ALA A 66 -0.25 -10.74 -0.80
C ALA A 66 1.26 -10.88 -0.54
N PHE A 67 2.08 -9.99 -1.12
CA PHE A 67 3.53 -9.97 -0.87
C PHE A 67 3.87 -9.66 0.60
N GLN A 68 3.15 -8.73 1.24
CA GLN A 68 3.35 -8.43 2.65
C GLN A 68 2.95 -9.61 3.54
N GLN A 69 1.89 -10.34 3.21
CA GLN A 69 1.47 -11.54 3.96
C GLN A 69 2.55 -12.61 4.04
N LEU A 70 3.35 -12.81 2.99
CA LEU A 70 4.45 -13.78 2.98
C LEU A 70 5.50 -13.50 4.08
N ARG A 71 5.61 -12.27 4.54
CA ARG A 71 6.56 -11.81 5.55
C ARG A 71 5.98 -11.74 6.95
N MET A 72 4.67 -11.95 7.06
CA MET A 72 3.96 -11.83 8.34
C MET A 72 3.78 -13.18 9.00
N SER A 73 3.52 -13.16 10.31
CA SER A 73 3.14 -14.34 11.06
C SER A 73 1.84 -14.94 10.55
N GLU A 74 1.69 -16.26 10.61
CA GLU A 74 0.44 -16.99 10.33
C GLU A 74 -0.75 -16.53 11.19
N ARG A 75 -0.48 -15.76 12.26
CA ARG A 75 -1.52 -15.20 13.12
C ARG A 75 -2.24 -14.00 12.51
N LEU A 76 -1.72 -13.44 11.41
CA LEU A 76 -2.32 -12.25 10.81
C LEU A 76 -3.70 -12.57 10.25
N MET A 77 -4.71 -11.87 10.76
CA MET A 77 -6.07 -11.89 10.25
C MET A 77 -6.28 -10.69 9.35
N LEU A 78 -6.57 -10.95 8.08
CA LEU A 78 -6.87 -9.94 7.06
C LEU A 78 -8.34 -9.99 6.67
N ASP A 79 -9.00 -8.82 6.74
CA ASP A 79 -10.35 -8.59 6.22
C ASP A 79 -10.27 -7.51 5.14
N LEU A 80 -10.49 -7.91 3.88
CA LEU A 80 -10.34 -7.04 2.71
C LEU A 80 -11.67 -6.91 1.98
N TYR A 81 -12.15 -5.68 1.87
CA TYR A 81 -13.32 -5.36 1.07
C TYR A 81 -13.00 -4.29 0.04
N PHE A 82 -13.27 -4.59 -1.21
CA PHE A 82 -13.18 -3.68 -2.34
C PHE A 82 -14.55 -3.65 -3.01
N ASP A 83 -15.18 -2.48 -3.05
CA ASP A 83 -16.49 -2.32 -3.68
C ASP A 83 -16.43 -2.75 -5.15
N PRO A 84 -17.33 -3.65 -5.62
CA PRO A 84 -17.36 -4.11 -7.01
C PRO A 84 -17.60 -3.00 -8.04
N GLN A 85 -18.08 -1.84 -7.60
CA GLN A 85 -18.31 -0.68 -8.47
C GLN A 85 -17.03 0.13 -8.73
N LEU A 86 -15.94 -0.13 -8.00
CA LEU A 86 -14.64 0.49 -8.20
C LEU A 86 -13.94 -0.10 -9.43
N LYS A 87 -14.13 0.53 -10.59
CA LYS A 87 -13.57 0.10 -11.88
C LYS A 87 -12.89 1.24 -12.63
N GLU A 88 -13.67 2.09 -13.25
CA GLU A 88 -13.23 3.11 -14.20
C GLU A 88 -12.88 4.45 -13.55
N GLN A 89 -13.23 4.65 -12.27
CA GLN A 89 -12.89 5.86 -11.54
C GLN A 89 -11.37 6.09 -11.62
N LYS A 90 -10.97 7.32 -11.85
CA LYS A 90 -9.56 7.69 -11.99
C LYS A 90 -8.99 8.12 -10.65
N ILE A 91 -7.76 7.67 -10.38
CA ILE A 91 -6.99 8.06 -9.21
C ILE A 91 -5.51 8.14 -9.57
N HIS A 92 -4.78 9.02 -8.93
CA HIS A 92 -3.32 8.97 -9.02
C HIS A 92 -2.79 7.70 -8.31
N PRO A 93 -1.87 6.96 -8.94
CA PRO A 93 -1.41 5.68 -8.42
C PRO A 93 -0.66 5.81 -7.09
N LEU A 94 -0.63 4.72 -6.31
CA LEU A 94 0.16 4.60 -5.08
C LEU A 94 -0.24 5.57 -3.95
N LEU A 95 -1.45 6.11 -3.95
CA LEU A 95 -1.93 6.98 -2.86
C LEU A 95 -2.38 6.18 -1.63
N LEU A 96 -2.92 4.98 -1.83
CA LEU A 96 -3.42 4.14 -0.74
C LEU A 96 -2.31 3.27 -0.13
N GLN A 97 -1.24 2.98 -0.86
CA GLN A 97 -0.14 2.13 -0.42
C GLN A 97 0.48 2.57 0.92
N PRO A 98 0.81 3.86 1.16
CA PRO A 98 1.43 4.27 2.43
C PRO A 98 0.57 3.99 3.66
N LEU A 99 -0.76 4.02 3.52
CA LEU A 99 -1.68 3.70 4.61
C LEU A 99 -1.70 2.19 4.90
N ILE A 100 -1.69 1.38 3.85
CA ILE A 100 -1.62 -0.08 3.97
C ILE A 100 -0.27 -0.51 4.53
N GLU A 101 0.83 0.07 4.03
CA GLU A 101 2.18 -0.16 4.56
C GLU A 101 2.26 0.14 6.06
N ASN A 102 1.67 1.27 6.47
CA ASN A 102 1.60 1.66 7.87
C ASN A 102 0.85 0.62 8.72
N ALA A 103 -0.27 0.08 8.20
CA ALA A 103 -1.02 -0.94 8.90
C ALA A 103 -0.21 -2.23 9.10
N PHE A 104 0.50 -2.72 8.08
CA PHE A 104 1.37 -3.89 8.19
C PHE A 104 2.57 -3.65 9.12
N LYS A 105 3.16 -2.45 9.08
CA LYS A 105 4.29 -2.08 9.93
C LYS A 105 3.94 -2.07 11.42
N TYR A 106 2.73 -1.60 11.76
CA TYR A 106 2.35 -1.33 13.15
C TYR A 106 1.32 -2.30 13.72
N VAL A 107 0.83 -3.30 12.95
CA VAL A 107 -0.08 -4.32 13.50
C VAL A 107 0.59 -5.07 14.64
N ARG A 108 -0.09 -5.13 15.80
CA ARG A 108 0.34 -5.80 17.04
C ARG A 108 -0.90 -6.31 17.78
N GLY A 109 -0.66 -6.97 18.92
CA GLY A 109 -1.75 -7.49 19.75
C GLY A 109 -2.51 -8.61 19.05
N ASP A 110 -3.75 -8.35 18.66
CA ASP A 110 -4.62 -9.32 17.98
C ASP A 110 -4.21 -9.64 16.55
N TYR A 111 -3.22 -8.94 15.99
CA TYR A 111 -2.74 -9.12 14.61
C TYR A 111 -3.87 -9.06 13.56
N LYS A 112 -4.75 -8.07 13.69
CA LYS A 112 -5.87 -7.83 12.78
C LYS A 112 -5.60 -6.63 11.89
N ILE A 113 -5.83 -6.78 10.59
CA ILE A 113 -5.89 -5.67 9.64
C ILE A 113 -7.22 -5.77 8.89
N LYS A 114 -7.95 -4.66 8.85
CA LYS A 114 -9.14 -4.52 8.01
C LYS A 114 -8.91 -3.38 7.03
N LEU A 115 -9.14 -3.66 5.75
CA LEU A 115 -9.12 -2.68 4.66
C LEU A 115 -10.48 -2.67 3.98
N GLU A 116 -11.05 -1.50 3.86
CA GLU A 116 -12.30 -1.28 3.15
C GLU A 116 -12.15 -0.10 2.19
N ILE A 117 -12.41 -0.32 0.90
CA ILE A 117 -12.43 0.72 -0.13
C ILE A 117 -13.78 0.68 -0.81
N LYS A 118 -14.49 1.83 -0.79
CA LYS A 118 -15.82 2.01 -1.34
C LYS A 118 -15.89 3.20 -2.26
N VAL A 119 -16.89 3.22 -3.11
CA VAL A 119 -17.27 4.40 -3.88
C VAL A 119 -18.66 4.86 -3.45
N ASP A 120 -18.82 6.17 -3.29
CA ASP A 120 -20.10 6.84 -3.04
C ASP A 120 -20.19 8.07 -3.94
N GLY A 121 -20.97 7.97 -5.01
CA GLY A 121 -20.96 8.95 -6.08
C GLY A 121 -19.56 9.12 -6.67
N ASN A 122 -19.03 10.35 -6.59
CA ASN A 122 -17.69 10.69 -7.07
C ASN A 122 -16.62 10.61 -5.97
N GLN A 123 -16.95 10.03 -4.81
CA GLN A 123 -16.02 9.90 -3.71
C GLN A 123 -15.48 8.48 -3.59
N ILE A 124 -14.18 8.35 -3.55
CA ILE A 124 -13.48 7.12 -3.17
C ILE A 124 -13.17 7.22 -1.69
N GLN A 125 -13.75 6.32 -0.90
CA GLN A 125 -13.57 6.25 0.55
C GLN A 125 -12.77 5.01 0.91
N SER A 126 -11.67 5.19 1.63
CA SER A 126 -10.84 4.10 2.12
C SER A 126 -10.71 4.18 3.64
N GLU A 127 -10.94 3.07 4.31
CA GLU A 127 -10.73 2.91 5.74
C GLU A 127 -9.80 1.74 5.99
N ILE A 128 -8.67 2.00 6.65
CA ILE A 128 -7.69 1.00 7.03
C ILE A 128 -7.60 0.97 8.55
N LYS A 129 -7.80 -0.21 9.14
CA LYS A 129 -7.70 -0.45 10.57
C LYS A 129 -6.65 -1.51 10.84
N ASN A 130 -5.81 -1.29 11.85
CA ASN A 130 -4.94 -2.33 12.36
C ASN A 130 -4.98 -2.38 13.88
N SER A 131 -4.88 -3.58 14.43
CA SER A 131 -4.76 -3.74 15.87
C SER A 131 -3.39 -3.26 16.35
N ILE A 132 -3.37 -2.67 17.55
CA ILE A 132 -2.18 -2.21 18.26
C ILE A 132 -2.14 -2.82 19.66
N SER A 133 -0.96 -2.83 20.28
CA SER A 133 -0.83 -3.29 21.66
C SER A 133 -1.29 -2.19 22.63
N SER A 134 -2.03 -2.56 23.67
CA SER A 134 -2.49 -1.66 24.74
C SER A 134 -1.35 -1.16 25.62
N SER A 135 -0.17 -1.78 25.58
CA SER A 135 0.98 -1.29 26.31
C SER A 135 1.55 -0.05 25.63
N PRO A 136 1.84 1.03 26.36
CA PRO A 136 2.56 2.15 25.80
C PRO A 136 3.96 1.64 25.41
N SER A 137 4.13 1.28 24.15
CA SER A 137 5.46 1.04 23.64
C SER A 137 6.20 2.37 23.74
N THR A 138 7.35 2.36 24.40
CA THR A 138 8.33 3.45 24.39
C THR A 138 8.93 3.65 22.98
N ALA A 139 8.25 3.13 21.94
CA ALA A 139 8.60 3.36 20.57
C ALA A 139 8.44 4.85 20.27
N ASN A 140 9.57 5.47 20.12
CA ASN A 140 9.82 6.89 19.87
C ASN A 140 8.68 7.55 19.05
N LYS A 141 8.07 8.59 19.63
CA LYS A 141 7.17 9.55 18.97
C LYS A 141 7.76 10.19 17.68
N LYS A 142 9.00 9.92 17.35
CA LYS A 142 9.72 10.46 16.18
C LYS A 142 9.56 9.69 14.89
N GLU A 143 8.99 8.48 14.90
CA GLU A 143 8.70 7.73 13.66
C GLU A 143 7.29 7.98 13.12
N LYS A 144 6.71 9.16 13.30
CA LYS A 144 5.56 9.60 12.49
C LYS A 144 6.04 9.69 11.05
N GLY A 145 5.76 8.62 10.35
CA GLY A 145 6.42 8.15 9.18
C GLY A 145 6.50 9.16 8.05
N ILE A 146 7.69 9.32 7.53
CA ILE A 146 8.01 9.97 6.25
C ILE A 146 6.97 9.61 5.17
N GLY A 147 6.44 8.38 5.16
CA GLY A 147 5.40 7.92 4.24
C GLY A 147 4.08 8.68 4.34
N ILE A 148 3.59 8.96 5.55
CA ILE A 148 2.34 9.71 5.76
C ILE A 148 2.53 11.20 5.43
N GLU A 149 3.66 11.79 5.76
CA GLU A 149 3.97 13.17 5.37
C GLU A 149 4.07 13.33 3.84
N ASN A 150 4.72 12.38 3.17
CA ASN A 150 4.80 12.36 1.72
C ASN A 150 3.42 12.15 1.08
N LEU A 151 2.57 11.29 1.66
CA LEU A 151 1.19 11.12 1.21
C LEU A 151 0.42 12.44 1.30
N LYS A 152 0.49 13.14 2.45
CA LYS A 152 -0.18 14.44 2.60
C LYS A 152 0.27 15.44 1.56
N ARG A 153 1.58 15.61 1.35
CA ARG A 153 2.11 16.52 0.33
C ARG A 153 1.61 16.16 -1.09
N ARG A 154 1.52 14.87 -1.40
CA ARG A 154 0.99 14.43 -2.69
C ARG A 154 -0.50 14.74 -2.82
N LEU A 155 -1.28 14.51 -1.77
CA LEU A 155 -2.71 14.82 -1.75
C LEU A 155 -2.96 16.33 -1.89
N ASP A 156 -2.19 17.17 -1.20
CA ASP A 156 -2.26 18.63 -1.33
C ASP A 156 -1.99 19.12 -2.76
N LEU A 157 -1.06 18.46 -3.46
CA LEU A 157 -0.71 18.81 -4.84
C LEU A 157 -1.71 18.28 -5.87
N LEU A 158 -2.20 17.04 -5.69
CA LEU A 158 -3.00 16.33 -6.70
C LEU A 158 -4.51 16.53 -6.50
N TYR A 159 -4.94 16.75 -5.26
CA TYR A 159 -6.35 16.88 -4.87
C TYR A 159 -6.57 18.10 -3.94
N PRO A 160 -6.17 19.32 -4.34
CA PRO A 160 -6.32 20.49 -3.49
C PRO A 160 -7.79 20.69 -3.13
N GLU A 161 -8.09 20.73 -1.81
CA GLU A 161 -9.45 20.87 -1.24
C GLU A 161 -10.44 19.74 -1.61
N LYS A 162 -9.97 18.67 -2.27
CA LYS A 162 -10.78 17.53 -2.72
C LYS A 162 -10.52 16.24 -1.95
N TYR A 163 -9.83 16.29 -0.82
CA TYR A 163 -9.60 15.12 0.01
C TYR A 163 -9.78 15.40 1.50
N SER A 164 -10.03 14.35 2.28
CA SER A 164 -9.85 14.34 3.73
C SER A 164 -8.99 13.16 4.15
N LEU A 165 -8.08 13.36 5.08
CA LEU A 165 -7.23 12.31 5.64
C LEU A 165 -7.23 12.42 7.15
N ASP A 166 -7.88 11.46 7.80
CA ASP A 166 -8.11 11.42 9.24
C ASP A 166 -7.47 10.20 9.88
N PHE A 167 -6.94 10.38 11.08
CA PHE A 167 -6.38 9.31 11.89
C PHE A 167 -7.03 9.29 13.25
N LYS A 168 -7.43 8.09 13.69
CA LYS A 168 -7.96 7.86 15.05
C LYS A 168 -7.24 6.69 15.69
N GLN A 169 -6.87 6.83 16.94
CA GLN A 169 -6.30 5.76 17.73
C GLN A 169 -7.19 5.52 18.96
N THR A 170 -7.46 4.25 19.23
CA THR A 170 -8.08 3.76 20.47
C THR A 170 -7.05 2.89 21.20
N ASP A 171 -7.41 2.33 22.36
CA ASP A 171 -6.50 1.46 23.13
C ASP A 171 -6.03 0.23 22.36
N HIS A 172 -6.82 -0.25 21.38
CA HIS A 172 -6.56 -1.49 20.67
C HIS A 172 -6.47 -1.37 19.16
N MET A 173 -6.86 -0.22 18.60
CA MET A 173 -6.95 -0.04 17.14
C MET A 173 -6.38 1.31 16.70
N PHE A 174 -5.65 1.28 15.61
CA PHE A 174 -5.34 2.46 14.81
C PHE A 174 -6.21 2.44 13.55
N ILE A 175 -6.78 3.59 13.20
CA ILE A 175 -7.71 3.76 12.08
C ILE A 175 -7.21 4.93 11.24
N ALA A 176 -7.01 4.69 9.95
CA ALA A 176 -6.75 5.70 8.94
C ALA A 176 -7.92 5.76 7.96
N LYS A 177 -8.42 6.96 7.68
CA LYS A 177 -9.49 7.20 6.71
C LYS A 177 -9.02 8.22 5.68
N LEU A 178 -9.13 7.86 4.41
CA LEU A 178 -8.87 8.75 3.29
C LEU A 178 -10.11 8.79 2.40
N THR A 179 -10.63 9.99 2.18
CA THR A 179 -11.69 10.24 1.19
C THR A 179 -11.12 11.13 0.10
N ILE A 180 -11.30 10.76 -1.15
CA ILE A 180 -10.87 11.55 -2.33
C ILE A 180 -12.10 11.80 -3.19
N ASN A 181 -12.29 13.06 -3.58
CA ASN A 181 -13.27 13.47 -4.56
C ASN A 181 -12.62 13.47 -5.95
N THR A 182 -13.18 12.71 -6.88
CA THR A 182 -12.61 12.44 -8.22
C THR A 182 -13.18 13.31 -9.32
N ASP A 183 -13.89 14.40 -8.96
CA ASP A 183 -14.42 15.38 -9.93
C ASP A 183 -13.38 16.35 -10.44
#